data_27c85d96e3b2be3613020ccf564b98ef
#
_entry.id   27c85d96e3b2be3613020ccf564b98ef
#
_cell.length_a   1.000
_cell.length_b   1.000
_cell.length_c   1.000
_cell.angle_alpha   90.00
_cell.angle_beta   90.00
_cell.angle_gamma   90.00
#
_symmetry.space_group_name_H-M   'P 1'
#
loop_
_entity.id
_entity.type
_entity.pdbx_description
1 polymer ?
#
loop_
_entity_poly.entity_id
_entity_poly.type
_entity_poly.pdbx_seq_one_letter_code
_entity_poly.pdbx_strand_id
1 'polypeptide(L)'
;TEIKNLESQIAQSQKMQAVGQLAGGIAHDFNNLLTAMIGFSDLLLQRHSPGDQSFGDIMQIKQNANRAANLVRQLLAFSRRQTLQPKVLNLTDVLAELANLIRRLIGENIELEIVHAREVGLIRVDQGQLEQVVINLAVNARDAMAGGGTLTIRSANANFLSPRPTPYETIPAGHYVVIEVTDTGTGISPGDLDKIFEPFFTTKEVGAGTGLGLSTVYGIIKQTGGFIIPDSKMGEGATFRIYLPQYEPDENAEDEEAHTAQIEAEEPADLTGKATILLVEDEDPVRLFATRALQNKGYTVLAADCAEEAMEIVEDHEGDIDLVITDVVMPQMDGPAFIAWLTERLPDIRVIYISGYAEDAFRTTIAGDRPYDFLPKPFSLKDLAVKVKDVLSV
;
A
#
# COMPACT_ATOMS: atom_id res chain seq x y z
N THR A 1 30.00 -15.78 20.34
CA THR A 1 29.48 -15.59 18.96
C THR A 1 27.98 -15.35 18.94
N GLU A 2 27.20 -16.10 19.71
CA GLU A 2 25.74 -15.98 19.77
C GLU A 2 25.26 -14.66 20.40
N ILE A 3 25.94 -14.21 21.46
CA ILE A 3 25.66 -12.91 22.12
C ILE A 3 25.92 -11.74 21.15
N LYS A 4 27.00 -11.75 20.39
CA LYS A 4 27.30 -10.71 19.39
C LYS A 4 26.26 -10.68 18.26
N ASN A 5 25.74 -11.82 17.85
CA ASN A 5 24.67 -11.89 16.85
C ASN A 5 23.36 -11.33 17.39
N LEU A 6 23.00 -11.64 18.64
CA LEU A 6 21.84 -11.10 19.32
C LEU A 6 21.95 -9.58 19.54
N GLU A 7 23.11 -9.09 19.99
CA GLU A 7 23.37 -7.65 20.13
C GLU A 7 23.26 -6.91 18.80
N SER A 8 23.79 -7.49 17.70
CA SER A 8 23.67 -6.93 16.36
C SER A 8 22.21 -6.88 15.88
N GLN A 9 21.44 -7.96 16.12
CA GLN A 9 20.01 -8.00 15.79
C GLN A 9 19.19 -6.98 16.58
N ILE A 10 19.48 -6.81 17.88
CA ILE A 10 18.82 -5.81 18.72
C ILE A 10 19.15 -4.39 18.23
N ALA A 11 20.43 -4.11 17.97
CA ALA A 11 20.86 -2.80 17.46
C ALA A 11 20.24 -2.47 16.11
N GLN A 12 20.14 -3.46 15.22
CA GLN A 12 19.50 -3.33 13.91
C GLN A 12 17.99 -3.11 14.03
N SER A 13 17.33 -3.82 14.94
CA SER A 13 15.90 -3.63 15.26
C SER A 13 15.61 -2.24 15.83
N GLN A 14 16.46 -1.75 16.75
CA GLN A 14 16.31 -0.40 17.33
C GLN A 14 16.55 0.70 16.29
N LYS A 15 17.56 0.54 15.43
CA LYS A 15 17.82 1.46 14.31
C LYS A 15 16.64 1.49 13.33
N MET A 16 16.07 0.32 13.06
CA MET A 16 14.89 0.15 12.20
C MET A 16 13.67 0.83 12.81
N GLN A 17 13.43 0.68 14.11
CA GLN A 17 12.32 1.30 14.81
C GLN A 17 12.43 2.84 14.82
N ALA A 18 13.63 3.38 15.02
CA ALA A 18 13.86 4.83 15.00
C ALA A 18 13.65 5.43 13.60
N VAL A 19 14.16 4.76 12.55
CA VAL A 19 13.94 5.14 11.15
C VAL A 19 12.45 5.04 10.81
N GLY A 20 11.77 4.03 11.32
CA GLY A 20 10.35 3.83 11.15
C GLY A 20 9.49 4.97 11.70
N GLN A 21 9.74 5.41 12.92
CA GLN A 21 9.01 6.53 13.53
C GLN A 21 9.23 7.86 12.78
N LEU A 22 10.46 8.14 12.36
CA LEU A 22 10.77 9.34 11.56
C LEU A 22 10.12 9.28 10.18
N ALA A 23 10.17 8.13 9.51
CA ALA A 23 9.55 7.95 8.21
C ALA A 23 8.03 8.12 8.27
N GLY A 24 7.36 7.72 9.37
CA GLY A 24 5.92 7.88 9.55
C GLY A 24 5.47 9.34 9.56
N GLY A 25 6.13 10.21 10.34
CA GLY A 25 5.81 11.64 10.39
C GLY A 25 6.07 12.35 9.06
N ILE A 26 7.26 12.11 8.49
CA ILE A 26 7.63 12.69 7.17
C ILE A 26 6.65 12.26 6.08
N ALA A 27 6.24 11.00 6.07
CA ALA A 27 5.33 10.50 5.03
C ALA A 27 3.91 11.07 5.16
N HIS A 28 3.45 11.37 6.37
CA HIS A 28 2.19 12.09 6.60
C HIS A 28 2.21 13.44 5.87
N ASP A 29 3.23 14.25 6.10
CA ASP A 29 3.36 15.58 5.50
C ASP A 29 3.48 15.50 3.96
N PHE A 30 4.25 14.52 3.45
CA PHE A 30 4.31 14.28 2.01
C PHE A 30 2.96 13.85 1.43
N ASN A 31 2.19 13.00 2.11
CA ASN A 31 0.88 12.56 1.64
C ASN A 31 -0.10 13.74 1.55
N ASN A 32 -0.08 14.68 2.49
CA ASN A 32 -0.89 15.88 2.44
C ASN A 32 -0.54 16.75 1.22
N LEU A 33 0.76 17.02 1.01
CA LEU A 33 1.23 17.76 -0.17
C LEU A 33 0.83 17.07 -1.48
N LEU A 34 0.98 15.76 -1.57
CA LEU A 34 0.66 14.98 -2.76
C LEU A 34 -0.84 14.90 -3.01
N THR A 35 -1.67 14.81 -1.96
CA THR A 35 -3.13 14.88 -2.06
C THR A 35 -3.54 16.21 -2.69
N ALA A 36 -3.00 17.32 -2.21
CA ALA A 36 -3.27 18.64 -2.77
C ALA A 36 -2.80 18.74 -4.23
N MET A 37 -1.58 18.29 -4.56
CA MET A 37 -1.06 18.35 -5.94
C MET A 37 -1.89 17.53 -6.92
N ILE A 38 -2.26 16.30 -6.56
CA ILE A 38 -3.10 15.40 -7.38
C ILE A 38 -4.49 16.01 -7.53
N GLY A 39 -5.08 16.47 -6.43
CA GLY A 39 -6.42 17.02 -6.41
C GLY A 39 -6.56 18.31 -7.22
N PHE A 40 -5.66 19.27 -7.05
CA PHE A 40 -5.69 20.50 -7.87
C PHE A 40 -5.38 20.22 -9.33
N SER A 41 -4.54 19.25 -9.64
CA SER A 41 -4.33 18.81 -11.03
C SER A 41 -5.62 18.26 -11.63
N ASP A 42 -6.40 17.48 -10.88
CA ASP A 42 -7.70 16.95 -11.31
C ASP A 42 -8.72 18.08 -11.56
N LEU A 43 -8.80 19.05 -10.66
CA LEU A 43 -9.69 20.22 -10.82
C LEU A 43 -9.31 21.07 -12.05
N LEU A 44 -8.01 21.22 -12.33
CA LEU A 44 -7.53 21.95 -13.51
C LEU A 44 -7.83 21.17 -14.79
N LEU A 45 -7.62 19.84 -14.81
CA LEU A 45 -7.92 18.99 -15.98
C LEU A 45 -9.39 18.99 -16.37
N GLN A 46 -10.32 19.27 -15.44
CA GLN A 46 -11.74 19.47 -15.75
C GLN A 46 -12.02 20.76 -16.53
N ARG A 47 -11.11 21.75 -16.45
CA ARG A 47 -11.25 23.08 -17.08
C ARG A 47 -10.43 23.23 -18.35
N HIS A 48 -9.52 22.32 -18.63
CA HIS A 48 -8.63 22.30 -19.79
C HIS A 48 -8.94 21.11 -20.69
N SER A 49 -8.97 21.33 -21.99
CA SER A 49 -9.20 20.26 -22.97
C SER A 49 -7.88 19.64 -23.46
N PRO A 50 -7.88 18.42 -23.98
CA PRO A 50 -6.67 17.74 -24.48
C PRO A 50 -5.91 18.51 -25.59
N GLY A 51 -6.52 19.52 -26.21
CA GLY A 51 -5.87 20.37 -27.22
C GLY A 51 -5.17 21.59 -26.64
N ASP A 52 -5.28 21.86 -25.34
CA ASP A 52 -4.63 22.97 -24.67
C ASP A 52 -3.20 22.57 -24.23
N GLN A 53 -2.22 23.44 -24.45
CA GLN A 53 -0.84 23.22 -24.02
C GLN A 53 -0.76 22.97 -22.51
N SER A 54 -1.53 23.69 -21.70
CA SER A 54 -1.59 23.54 -20.25
C SER A 54 -2.09 22.15 -19.82
N PHE A 55 -2.93 21.48 -20.62
CA PHE A 55 -3.40 20.13 -20.33
C PHE A 55 -2.24 19.13 -20.23
N GLY A 56 -1.30 19.19 -21.18
CA GLY A 56 -0.11 18.34 -21.17
C GLY A 56 0.77 18.60 -19.94
N ASP A 57 0.98 19.86 -19.59
CA ASP A 57 1.80 20.23 -18.42
C ASP A 57 1.16 19.77 -17.10
N ILE A 58 -0.16 19.96 -16.95
CA ILE A 58 -0.92 19.51 -15.77
C ILE A 58 -0.88 17.97 -15.65
N MET A 59 -1.01 17.24 -16.76
CA MET A 59 -0.88 15.78 -16.77
C MET A 59 0.50 15.33 -16.31
N GLN A 60 1.59 16.03 -16.70
CA GLN A 60 2.94 15.74 -16.23
C GLN A 60 3.09 16.00 -14.73
N ILE A 61 2.54 17.10 -14.22
CA ILE A 61 2.54 17.41 -12.78
C ILE A 61 1.84 16.29 -12.01
N LYS A 62 0.63 15.89 -12.45
CA LYS A 62 -0.14 14.80 -11.84
C LYS A 62 0.61 13.48 -11.86
N GLN A 63 1.23 13.11 -12.98
CA GLN A 63 2.02 11.89 -13.09
C GLN A 63 3.22 11.87 -12.13
N ASN A 64 3.93 13.02 -12.01
CA ASN A 64 5.05 13.13 -11.08
C ASN A 64 4.58 13.07 -9.61
N ALA A 65 3.45 13.68 -9.27
CA ALA A 65 2.85 13.59 -7.94
C ALA A 65 2.47 12.14 -7.61
N ASN A 66 1.88 11.40 -8.55
CA ASN A 66 1.58 9.97 -8.37
C ASN A 66 2.85 9.11 -8.20
N ARG A 67 3.93 9.42 -8.92
CA ARG A 67 5.23 8.75 -8.73
C ARG A 67 5.79 9.01 -7.33
N ALA A 68 5.73 10.26 -6.87
CA ALA A 68 6.15 10.61 -5.53
C ALA A 68 5.30 9.92 -4.46
N ALA A 69 3.97 9.82 -4.65
CA ALA A 69 3.07 9.09 -3.76
C ALA A 69 3.44 7.60 -3.64
N ASN A 70 3.83 6.97 -4.76
CA ASN A 70 4.32 5.60 -4.74
C ASN A 70 5.63 5.46 -3.95
N LEU A 71 6.57 6.41 -4.08
CA LEU A 71 7.81 6.41 -3.31
C LEU A 71 7.54 6.57 -1.80
N VAL A 72 6.62 7.46 -1.43
CA VAL A 72 6.21 7.65 -0.03
C VAL A 72 5.56 6.39 0.54
N ARG A 73 4.70 5.72 -0.24
CA ARG A 73 4.12 4.41 0.15
C ARG A 73 5.20 3.35 0.36
N GLN A 74 6.22 3.29 -0.50
CA GLN A 74 7.37 2.38 -0.33
C GLN A 74 8.18 2.72 0.94
N LEU A 75 8.34 4.01 1.26
CA LEU A 75 9.00 4.45 2.49
C LEU A 75 8.17 4.05 3.74
N LEU A 76 6.86 4.19 3.67
CA LEU A 76 5.94 3.79 4.75
C LEU A 76 5.88 2.28 4.96
N ALA A 77 5.88 1.49 3.90
CA ALA A 77 5.94 0.03 4.00
C ALA A 77 7.19 -0.45 4.76
N PHE A 78 8.27 0.35 4.72
CA PHE A 78 9.48 0.12 5.49
C PHE A 78 9.36 0.52 6.97
N SER A 79 8.52 1.51 7.28
CA SER A 79 8.41 2.14 8.61
C SER A 79 7.52 1.38 9.60
N ARG A 80 6.63 0.48 9.17
CA ARG A 80 5.50 0.04 10.00
C ARG A 80 5.38 -1.46 10.17
N ARG A 81 5.00 -1.80 11.40
CA ARG A 81 4.07 -2.88 11.68
C ARG A 81 2.71 -2.51 11.06
N GLN A 82 2.60 -2.65 9.73
CA GLN A 82 1.30 -2.64 9.07
C GLN A 82 0.51 -3.78 9.71
N THR A 83 -0.67 -3.51 10.23
CA THR A 83 -1.58 -4.57 10.67
C THR A 83 -1.91 -5.36 9.41
N LEU A 84 -1.37 -6.57 9.32
CA LEU A 84 -1.54 -7.45 8.18
C LEU A 84 -2.99 -7.90 8.12
N GLN A 85 -3.57 -7.91 6.94
CA GLN A 85 -4.80 -8.65 6.65
C GLN A 85 -4.45 -9.96 5.91
N PRO A 86 -3.93 -10.97 6.61
CA PRO A 86 -3.57 -12.22 5.96
C PRO A 86 -4.85 -12.94 5.53
N LYS A 87 -5.01 -13.08 4.22
CA LYS A 87 -6.07 -13.86 3.58
C LYS A 87 -5.49 -15.17 3.07
N VAL A 88 -6.35 -16.19 2.98
CA VAL A 88 -5.99 -17.44 2.30
C VAL A 88 -6.05 -17.18 0.81
N LEU A 89 -4.91 -17.31 0.12
CA LEU A 89 -4.76 -16.97 -1.29
C LEU A 89 -4.24 -18.16 -2.09
N ASN A 90 -4.71 -18.24 -3.33
CA ASN A 90 -4.09 -19.06 -4.35
C ASN A 90 -3.01 -18.21 -5.07
N LEU A 91 -1.75 -18.60 -4.93
CA LEU A 91 -0.64 -17.88 -5.54
C LEU A 91 -0.73 -17.77 -7.07
N THR A 92 -1.31 -18.76 -7.73
CA THR A 92 -1.48 -18.77 -9.19
C THR A 92 -2.38 -17.63 -9.65
N ASP A 93 -3.49 -17.38 -8.94
CA ASP A 93 -4.44 -16.33 -9.26
C ASP A 93 -3.81 -14.94 -9.08
N VAL A 94 -3.12 -14.74 -7.95
CA VAL A 94 -2.40 -13.47 -7.68
C VAL A 94 -1.34 -13.17 -8.75
N LEU A 95 -0.55 -14.17 -9.16
CA LEU A 95 0.47 -13.98 -10.20
C LEU A 95 -0.15 -13.75 -11.60
N ALA A 96 -1.31 -14.34 -11.89
CA ALA A 96 -2.04 -14.10 -13.13
C ALA A 96 -2.56 -12.66 -13.22
N GLU A 97 -3.11 -12.12 -12.13
CA GLU A 97 -3.55 -10.71 -12.03
C GLU A 97 -2.37 -9.75 -12.22
N LEU A 98 -1.24 -10.04 -11.59
CA LEU A 98 -0.03 -9.21 -11.68
C LEU A 98 0.66 -9.26 -13.05
N ALA A 99 0.46 -10.29 -13.85
CA ALA A 99 1.19 -10.52 -15.09
C ALA A 99 1.18 -9.31 -16.05
N ASN A 100 0.02 -8.67 -16.21
CA ASN A 100 -0.12 -7.50 -17.10
C ASN A 100 0.59 -6.26 -16.55
N LEU A 101 0.57 -6.08 -15.23
CA LEU A 101 1.29 -5.00 -14.56
C LEU A 101 2.82 -5.20 -14.69
N ILE A 102 3.29 -6.42 -14.42
CA ILE A 102 4.71 -6.76 -14.53
C ILE A 102 5.22 -6.51 -15.95
N ARG A 103 4.49 -6.97 -17.00
CA ARG A 103 4.88 -6.71 -18.41
C ARG A 103 5.06 -5.23 -18.70
N ARG A 104 4.17 -4.38 -18.19
CA ARG A 104 4.28 -2.92 -18.36
C ARG A 104 5.48 -2.33 -17.61
N LEU A 105 5.81 -2.87 -16.44
CA LEU A 105 6.91 -2.38 -15.61
C LEU A 105 8.29 -2.77 -16.14
N ILE A 106 8.44 -3.98 -16.69
CA ILE A 106 9.72 -4.46 -17.21
C ILE A 106 10.01 -3.95 -18.63
N GLY A 107 8.97 -3.54 -19.39
CA GLY A 107 9.09 -3.01 -20.75
C GLY A 107 9.17 -4.11 -21.81
N GLU A 108 9.18 -3.69 -23.09
CA GLU A 108 9.10 -4.60 -24.26
C GLU A 108 10.39 -5.39 -24.53
N ASN A 109 11.53 -4.94 -23.98
CA ASN A 109 12.83 -5.57 -24.22
C ASN A 109 13.08 -6.81 -23.33
N ILE A 110 12.20 -7.09 -22.36
CA ILE A 110 12.33 -8.21 -21.43
C ILE A 110 11.15 -9.14 -21.60
N GLU A 111 11.44 -10.41 -21.86
CA GLU A 111 10.42 -11.46 -21.95
C GLU A 111 9.99 -11.91 -20.56
N LEU A 112 8.67 -11.94 -20.30
CA LEU A 112 8.09 -12.45 -19.05
C LEU A 112 7.58 -13.87 -19.23
N GLU A 113 8.16 -14.80 -18.50
CA GLU A 113 7.70 -16.19 -18.38
C GLU A 113 7.11 -16.44 -16.99
N ILE A 114 5.86 -16.91 -16.93
CA ILE A 114 5.24 -17.33 -15.66
C ILE A 114 4.92 -18.83 -15.77
N VAL A 115 5.45 -19.63 -14.85
CA VAL A 115 5.36 -21.08 -14.86
C VAL A 115 4.83 -21.58 -13.51
N HIS A 116 3.72 -22.25 -13.50
CA HIS A 116 3.11 -22.82 -12.31
C HIS A 116 3.27 -24.34 -12.26
N ALA A 117 3.54 -24.91 -11.09
CA ALA A 117 3.35 -26.34 -10.87
C ALA A 117 1.86 -26.70 -10.91
N ARG A 118 1.53 -27.99 -11.09
CA ARG A 118 0.14 -28.45 -11.29
C ARG A 118 -0.79 -28.17 -10.11
N GLU A 119 -0.31 -28.23 -8.89
CA GLU A 119 -1.12 -28.08 -7.67
C GLU A 119 -0.28 -27.26 -6.67
N VAL A 120 -0.37 -25.93 -6.78
CA VAL A 120 0.28 -25.04 -5.82
C VAL A 120 -0.62 -24.91 -4.61
N GLY A 121 -0.06 -25.15 -3.41
CA GLY A 121 -0.80 -25.03 -2.16
C GLY A 121 -1.27 -23.60 -1.87
N LEU A 122 -2.24 -23.48 -0.97
CA LEU A 122 -2.70 -22.17 -0.49
C LEU A 122 -1.69 -21.56 0.47
N ILE A 123 -1.65 -20.24 0.53
CA ILE A 123 -0.83 -19.46 1.45
C ILE A 123 -1.72 -18.48 2.22
N ARG A 124 -1.34 -18.17 3.47
CA ARG A 124 -2.03 -17.16 4.27
C ARG A 124 -1.13 -15.93 4.42
N VAL A 125 -1.37 -14.93 3.57
CA VAL A 125 -0.55 -13.71 3.47
C VAL A 125 -1.42 -12.50 3.14
N ASP A 126 -0.89 -11.31 3.38
CA ASP A 126 -1.49 -10.07 2.87
C ASP A 126 -1.20 -9.96 1.36
N GLN A 127 -2.28 -9.86 0.54
CA GLN A 127 -2.17 -9.83 -0.91
C GLN A 127 -1.34 -8.63 -1.40
N GLY A 128 -1.58 -7.43 -0.86
CA GLY A 128 -0.86 -6.23 -1.28
C GLY A 128 0.63 -6.30 -0.96
N GLN A 129 1.01 -6.93 0.16
CA GLN A 129 2.41 -7.17 0.49
C GLN A 129 3.05 -8.20 -0.44
N LEU A 130 2.34 -9.27 -0.78
CA LEU A 130 2.84 -10.26 -1.72
C LEU A 130 3.04 -9.64 -3.12
N GLU A 131 2.10 -8.84 -3.59
CA GLU A 131 2.21 -8.08 -4.83
C GLU A 131 3.43 -7.16 -4.81
N GLN A 132 3.65 -6.44 -3.71
CA GLN A 132 4.80 -5.56 -3.52
C GLN A 132 6.14 -6.32 -3.60
N VAL A 133 6.20 -7.53 -3.03
CA VAL A 133 7.38 -8.42 -3.14
C VAL A 133 7.69 -8.73 -4.58
N VAL A 134 6.70 -9.19 -5.34
CA VAL A 134 6.86 -9.58 -6.75
C VAL A 134 7.24 -8.37 -7.62
N ILE A 135 6.58 -7.22 -7.41
CA ILE A 135 6.88 -5.98 -8.14
C ILE A 135 8.31 -5.51 -7.87
N ASN A 136 8.76 -5.50 -6.61
CA ASN A 136 10.11 -5.07 -6.27
C ASN A 136 11.18 -5.96 -6.91
N LEU A 137 10.97 -7.28 -6.94
CA LEU A 137 11.87 -8.21 -7.60
C LEU A 137 11.87 -8.01 -9.13
N ALA A 138 10.70 -7.81 -9.75
CA ALA A 138 10.57 -7.56 -11.18
C ALA A 138 11.26 -6.24 -11.60
N VAL A 139 11.12 -5.17 -10.80
CA VAL A 139 11.80 -3.89 -11.05
C VAL A 139 13.31 -4.03 -10.93
N ASN A 140 13.81 -4.77 -9.93
CA ASN A 140 15.23 -5.03 -9.78
C ASN A 140 15.79 -5.86 -10.94
N ALA A 141 15.07 -6.88 -11.39
CA ALA A 141 15.40 -7.69 -12.55
C ALA A 141 15.47 -6.83 -13.83
N ARG A 142 14.49 -5.95 -14.07
CA ARG A 142 14.51 -4.99 -15.19
C ARG A 142 15.78 -4.15 -15.18
N ASP A 143 16.11 -3.59 -14.02
CA ASP A 143 17.26 -2.70 -13.89
C ASP A 143 18.60 -3.45 -14.10
N ALA A 144 18.64 -4.76 -13.79
CA ALA A 144 19.78 -5.63 -14.06
C ALA A 144 19.86 -6.07 -15.54
N MET A 145 18.77 -5.95 -16.31
CA MET A 145 18.65 -6.36 -17.72
C MET A 145 18.51 -5.17 -18.66
N ALA A 146 19.32 -4.14 -18.52
CA ALA A 146 19.26 -2.93 -19.37
C ALA A 146 19.39 -3.23 -20.88
N GLY A 147 20.03 -4.33 -21.26
CA GLY A 147 20.18 -4.81 -22.65
C GLY A 147 19.07 -5.76 -23.11
N GLY A 148 18.04 -5.98 -22.32
CA GLY A 148 17.00 -7.01 -22.52
C GLY A 148 17.37 -8.34 -21.86
N GLY A 149 16.45 -9.29 -21.88
CA GLY A 149 16.61 -10.60 -21.26
C GLY A 149 15.28 -11.30 -20.98
N THR A 150 15.30 -12.26 -20.07
CA THR A 150 14.13 -13.02 -19.64
C THR A 150 13.96 -12.94 -18.14
N LEU A 151 12.75 -12.58 -17.71
CA LEU A 151 12.31 -12.68 -16.32
C LEU A 151 11.38 -13.88 -16.18
N THR A 152 11.81 -14.88 -15.43
CA THR A 152 11.02 -16.09 -15.17
C THR A 152 10.50 -16.08 -13.73
N ILE A 153 9.18 -16.21 -13.55
CA ILE A 153 8.53 -16.36 -12.24
C ILE A 153 7.94 -17.76 -12.16
N ARG A 154 8.40 -18.57 -11.20
CA ARG A 154 7.90 -19.94 -11.00
C ARG A 154 7.23 -20.08 -9.64
N SER A 155 6.13 -20.86 -9.60
CA SER A 155 5.50 -21.27 -8.35
C SER A 155 5.47 -22.80 -8.25
N ALA A 156 5.81 -23.32 -7.06
CA ALA A 156 5.87 -24.75 -6.78
C ALA A 156 5.65 -25.00 -5.28
N ASN A 157 5.46 -26.28 -4.91
CA ASN A 157 5.47 -26.70 -3.51
C ASN A 157 6.86 -27.25 -3.16
N ALA A 158 7.27 -27.07 -1.90
CA ALA A 158 8.42 -27.71 -1.31
C ALA A 158 8.05 -28.35 0.03
N ASN A 159 8.49 -29.57 0.25
CA ASN A 159 8.31 -30.28 1.51
C ASN A 159 9.67 -30.66 2.09
N PHE A 160 9.98 -30.14 3.28
CA PHE A 160 11.21 -30.44 4.00
C PHE A 160 10.90 -31.34 5.18
N LEU A 161 11.33 -32.62 5.09
CA LEU A 161 11.18 -33.62 6.17
C LEU A 161 12.12 -33.33 7.35
N SER A 162 13.16 -32.53 7.16
CA SER A 162 14.12 -32.10 8.18
C SER A 162 14.55 -30.67 7.93
N PRO A 163 15.06 -29.94 8.95
CA PRO A 163 15.56 -28.58 8.77
C PRO A 163 16.60 -28.52 7.64
N ARG A 164 16.44 -27.57 6.71
CA ARG A 164 17.33 -27.36 5.56
C ARG A 164 18.27 -26.20 5.84
N PRO A 165 19.56 -26.42 6.07
CA PRO A 165 20.52 -25.34 6.19
C PRO A 165 20.74 -24.66 4.85
N THR A 166 20.77 -23.33 4.84
CA THR A 166 21.15 -22.48 3.71
C THR A 166 22.33 -21.59 4.11
N PRO A 167 23.00 -20.90 3.18
CA PRO A 167 24.10 -19.99 3.52
C PRO A 167 23.68 -18.86 4.47
N TYR A 168 22.40 -18.48 4.48
CA TYR A 168 21.89 -17.33 5.21
C TYR A 168 21.13 -17.71 6.48
N GLU A 169 20.37 -18.80 6.44
CA GLU A 169 19.52 -19.24 7.55
C GLU A 169 19.11 -20.70 7.39
N THR A 170 18.56 -21.29 8.45
CA THR A 170 18.01 -22.66 8.40
C THR A 170 16.50 -22.60 8.23
N ILE A 171 15.99 -23.20 7.15
CA ILE A 171 14.56 -23.36 6.91
C ILE A 171 14.08 -24.58 7.72
N PRO A 172 13.10 -24.44 8.64
CA PRO A 172 12.55 -25.54 9.41
C PRO A 172 11.94 -26.63 8.53
N ALA A 173 11.75 -27.83 9.08
CA ALA A 173 10.92 -28.85 8.46
C ALA A 173 9.48 -28.34 8.34
N GLY A 174 8.79 -28.66 7.23
CA GLY A 174 7.42 -28.21 6.99
C GLY A 174 7.07 -28.19 5.51
N HIS A 175 5.81 -27.84 5.24
CA HIS A 175 5.26 -27.65 3.91
C HIS A 175 5.34 -26.18 3.52
N TYR A 176 5.87 -25.88 2.33
CA TYR A 176 6.05 -24.53 1.84
C TYR A 176 5.54 -24.39 0.40
N VAL A 177 5.01 -23.24 0.09
CA VAL A 177 4.83 -22.76 -1.28
C VAL A 177 6.06 -21.92 -1.65
N VAL A 178 6.63 -22.19 -2.80
CA VAL A 178 7.85 -21.54 -3.29
C VAL A 178 7.52 -20.59 -4.44
N ILE A 179 8.02 -19.36 -4.36
CA ILE A 179 8.07 -18.42 -5.47
C ILE A 179 9.54 -18.27 -5.86
N GLU A 180 9.86 -18.59 -7.09
CA GLU A 180 11.20 -18.39 -7.66
C GLU A 180 11.13 -17.30 -8.72
N VAL A 181 11.91 -16.22 -8.54
CA VAL A 181 12.04 -15.12 -9.48
C VAL A 181 13.45 -15.11 -10.00
N THR A 182 13.62 -15.38 -11.31
CA THR A 182 14.90 -15.52 -11.98
C THR A 182 15.03 -14.51 -13.12
N ASP A 183 16.12 -13.76 -13.14
CA ASP A 183 16.48 -12.89 -14.23
C ASP A 183 17.77 -13.36 -14.93
N THR A 184 17.96 -12.95 -16.18
CA THR A 184 19.17 -13.20 -16.97
C THR A 184 20.08 -11.96 -17.04
N GLY A 185 20.04 -11.12 -15.99
CA GLY A 185 20.76 -9.86 -15.95
C GLY A 185 22.24 -9.96 -15.58
N THR A 186 22.76 -8.85 -15.10
CA THR A 186 24.20 -8.72 -14.75
C THR A 186 24.63 -9.56 -13.54
N GLY A 187 23.67 -10.05 -12.75
CA GLY A 187 23.96 -10.76 -11.52
C GLY A 187 24.47 -9.86 -10.38
N ILE A 188 24.73 -10.49 -9.24
CA ILE A 188 25.15 -9.83 -7.99
C ILE A 188 26.53 -10.37 -7.60
N SER A 189 27.44 -9.48 -7.17
CA SER A 189 28.76 -9.90 -6.73
C SER A 189 28.67 -10.69 -5.40
N PRO A 190 29.58 -11.68 -5.18
CA PRO A 190 29.60 -12.40 -3.90
C PRO A 190 29.80 -11.50 -2.67
N GLY A 191 30.50 -10.38 -2.81
CA GLY A 191 30.74 -9.43 -1.72
C GLY A 191 29.52 -8.57 -1.38
N ASP A 192 28.55 -8.49 -2.29
CA ASP A 192 27.33 -7.70 -2.11
C ASP A 192 26.14 -8.58 -1.64
N LEU A 193 26.16 -9.90 -1.92
CA LEU A 193 25.07 -10.81 -1.56
C LEU A 193 24.66 -10.75 -0.08
N ASP A 194 25.63 -10.53 0.82
CA ASP A 194 25.35 -10.40 2.26
C ASP A 194 24.70 -9.06 2.64
N LYS A 195 24.79 -8.05 1.73
CA LYS A 195 24.37 -6.68 1.99
C LYS A 195 23.11 -6.27 1.24
N ILE A 196 22.68 -7.06 0.24
CA ILE A 196 21.55 -6.66 -0.63
C ILE A 196 20.25 -6.42 0.11
N PHE A 197 20.09 -6.99 1.31
CA PHE A 197 18.93 -6.78 2.17
C PHE A 197 19.12 -5.66 3.21
N GLU A 198 20.30 -5.03 3.25
CA GLU A 198 20.51 -3.85 4.10
C GLU A 198 19.74 -2.65 3.53
N PRO A 199 19.06 -1.88 4.38
CA PRO A 199 18.38 -0.65 3.96
C PRO A 199 19.37 0.33 3.34
N PHE A 200 18.92 0.98 2.25
CA PHE A 200 19.70 1.95 1.47
C PHE A 200 20.94 1.41 0.75
N PHE A 201 21.20 0.09 0.81
CA PHE A 201 22.25 -0.52 0.02
C PHE A 201 21.86 -0.52 -1.46
N THR A 202 22.71 0.03 -2.30
CA THR A 202 22.55 0.05 -3.75
C THR A 202 23.89 0.08 -4.44
N THR A 203 24.00 -0.65 -5.54
CA THR A 203 25.15 -0.61 -6.46
C THR A 203 24.92 0.34 -7.64
N LYS A 204 23.74 0.98 -7.71
CA LYS A 204 23.36 1.94 -8.76
C LYS A 204 23.94 3.33 -8.46
N GLU A 205 24.05 4.16 -9.50
CA GLU A 205 24.50 5.55 -9.36
C GLU A 205 23.58 6.34 -8.41
N VAL A 206 24.15 7.38 -7.79
CA VAL A 206 23.45 8.23 -6.84
C VAL A 206 22.19 8.83 -7.48
N GLY A 207 21.02 8.51 -6.92
CA GLY A 207 19.73 8.95 -7.44
C GLY A 207 19.02 7.96 -8.38
N ALA A 208 19.68 6.90 -8.84
CA ALA A 208 19.09 5.89 -9.73
C ALA A 208 18.48 4.69 -8.96
N GLY A 209 18.76 4.55 -7.67
CA GLY A 209 18.21 3.49 -6.82
C GLY A 209 18.00 3.97 -5.39
N THR A 210 16.86 3.63 -4.78
CA THR A 210 16.54 3.97 -3.39
C THR A 210 17.27 3.07 -2.38
N GLY A 211 17.73 1.88 -2.80
CA GLY A 211 18.29 0.86 -1.92
C GLY A 211 17.26 0.26 -0.92
N LEU A 212 15.96 0.50 -1.13
CA LEU A 212 14.89 0.04 -0.24
C LEU A 212 14.13 -1.18 -0.78
N GLY A 213 14.21 -1.48 -2.07
CA GLY A 213 13.40 -2.54 -2.69
C GLY A 213 13.63 -3.92 -2.09
N LEU A 214 14.88 -4.39 -2.00
CA LEU A 214 15.18 -5.72 -1.47
C LEU A 214 15.06 -5.79 0.06
N SER A 215 15.36 -4.73 0.78
CA SER A 215 15.11 -4.67 2.23
C SER A 215 13.62 -4.75 2.57
N THR A 216 12.76 -4.13 1.74
CA THR A 216 11.30 -4.26 1.85
C THR A 216 10.86 -5.70 1.59
N VAL A 217 11.36 -6.34 0.53
CA VAL A 217 11.09 -7.75 0.23
C VAL A 217 11.45 -8.64 1.41
N TYR A 218 12.65 -8.47 1.96
CA TYR A 218 13.10 -9.23 3.12
C TYR A 218 12.19 -9.03 4.33
N GLY A 219 11.84 -7.77 4.64
CA GLY A 219 10.95 -7.44 5.75
C GLY A 219 9.58 -8.10 5.64
N ILE A 220 8.94 -7.99 4.47
CA ILE A 220 7.62 -8.60 4.20
C ILE A 220 7.69 -10.12 4.37
N ILE A 221 8.68 -10.78 3.74
CA ILE A 221 8.80 -12.24 3.82
C ILE A 221 9.05 -12.71 5.25
N LYS A 222 9.87 -12.00 6.03
CA LYS A 222 10.08 -12.33 7.44
C LYS A 222 8.83 -12.14 8.30
N GLN A 223 8.08 -11.10 8.03
CA GLN A 223 6.83 -10.81 8.73
C GLN A 223 5.75 -11.87 8.47
N THR A 224 5.74 -12.48 7.28
CA THR A 224 4.85 -13.60 6.93
C THR A 224 5.35 -14.98 7.41
N GLY A 225 6.43 -15.02 8.19
CA GLY A 225 7.04 -16.27 8.64
C GLY A 225 7.78 -17.04 7.54
N GLY A 226 8.05 -16.39 6.40
CA GLY A 226 8.71 -16.98 5.25
C GLY A 226 10.24 -16.81 5.26
N PHE A 227 10.85 -17.37 4.22
CA PHE A 227 12.31 -17.36 4.00
C PHE A 227 12.61 -16.90 2.58
N ILE A 228 13.67 -16.11 2.41
CA ILE A 228 14.14 -15.68 1.09
C ILE A 228 15.63 -16.00 0.93
N ILE A 229 15.96 -16.71 -0.13
CA ILE A 229 17.31 -17.16 -0.44
C ILE A 229 17.73 -16.63 -1.81
N PRO A 230 18.70 -15.72 -1.88
CA PRO A 230 19.28 -15.26 -3.13
C PRO A 230 20.33 -16.28 -3.63
N ASP A 231 20.39 -16.46 -4.93
CA ASP A 231 21.39 -17.24 -5.64
C ASP A 231 21.77 -16.45 -6.91
N SER A 232 23.02 -16.06 -7.03
CA SER A 232 23.45 -15.22 -8.15
C SER A 232 24.92 -15.37 -8.45
N LYS A 233 25.23 -15.23 -9.73
CA LYS A 233 26.62 -15.11 -10.24
C LYS A 233 26.70 -13.95 -11.21
N MET A 234 27.82 -13.24 -11.13
CA MET A 234 28.10 -12.14 -12.07
C MET A 234 28.04 -12.63 -13.52
N GLY A 235 27.20 -11.94 -14.31
CA GLY A 235 27.01 -12.24 -15.74
C GLY A 235 26.05 -13.39 -16.05
N GLU A 236 25.53 -14.11 -15.02
CA GLU A 236 24.59 -15.21 -15.20
C GLU A 236 23.17 -14.87 -14.68
N GLY A 237 22.96 -13.64 -14.16
CA GLY A 237 21.70 -13.20 -13.57
C GLY A 237 21.56 -13.52 -12.08
N ALA A 238 20.35 -13.34 -11.55
CA ALA A 238 20.03 -13.63 -10.17
C ALA A 238 18.71 -14.42 -10.05
N THR A 239 18.65 -15.26 -9.02
CA THR A 239 17.46 -16.03 -8.64
C THR A 239 17.14 -15.77 -7.18
N PHE A 240 15.93 -15.32 -6.90
CA PHE A 240 15.40 -15.18 -5.54
C PHE A 240 14.38 -16.28 -5.29
N ARG A 241 14.66 -17.17 -4.32
CA ARG A 241 13.73 -18.21 -3.88
C ARG A 241 13.06 -17.81 -2.59
N ILE A 242 11.75 -17.69 -2.61
CA ILE A 242 10.91 -17.32 -1.47
C ILE A 242 10.14 -18.57 -1.05
N TYR A 243 10.22 -18.92 0.23
CA TYR A 243 9.49 -20.02 0.85
C TYR A 243 8.46 -19.44 1.81
N LEU A 244 7.18 -19.63 1.51
CA LEU A 244 6.06 -19.22 2.36
C LEU A 244 5.44 -20.47 3.00
N PRO A 245 5.12 -20.47 4.31
CA PRO A 245 4.42 -21.58 4.92
C PRO A 245 3.13 -21.88 4.15
N GLN A 246 2.92 -23.16 3.81
CA GLN A 246 1.68 -23.60 3.19
C GLN A 246 0.56 -23.51 4.22
N TYR A 247 -0.58 -22.97 3.81
CA TYR A 247 -1.79 -22.96 4.64
C TYR A 247 -2.47 -24.33 4.54
N GLU A 248 -2.66 -24.98 5.67
CA GLU A 248 -3.44 -26.19 5.81
C GLU A 248 -4.71 -25.80 6.58
N PRO A 249 -5.92 -25.96 6.00
CA PRO A 249 -7.15 -25.72 6.72
C PRO A 249 -7.24 -26.62 7.95
N ASP A 250 -7.49 -26.05 9.13
CA ASP A 250 -7.86 -26.83 10.31
C ASP A 250 -9.20 -27.52 10.02
N GLU A 251 -9.25 -28.86 10.14
CA GLU A 251 -10.46 -29.66 9.90
C GLU A 251 -11.65 -29.30 10.84
N ASN A 252 -11.46 -28.37 11.78
CA ASN A 252 -12.46 -27.92 12.76
C ASN A 252 -12.89 -26.46 12.65
N ALA A 253 -12.49 -25.73 11.62
CA ALA A 253 -12.93 -24.37 11.39
C ALA A 253 -14.05 -24.34 10.35
N GLU A 254 -15.27 -24.62 10.79
CA GLU A 254 -16.48 -24.35 10.02
C GLU A 254 -16.77 -22.82 10.05
N ASP A 255 -17.03 -22.27 8.87
CA ASP A 255 -17.74 -21.03 8.59
C ASP A 255 -17.14 -19.68 9.02
N GLU A 256 -16.19 -19.19 8.23
CA GLU A 256 -16.03 -17.76 7.95
C GLU A 256 -15.58 -17.47 6.50
N GLU A 257 -16.12 -18.17 5.52
CA GLU A 257 -15.83 -17.88 4.10
C GLU A 257 -17.09 -17.94 3.24
N ALA A 258 -17.74 -16.81 3.10
CA ALA A 258 -18.54 -16.52 1.91
C ALA A 258 -18.88 -15.03 1.81
N HIS A 259 -17.93 -14.19 1.44
CA HIS A 259 -18.26 -12.90 0.81
C HIS A 259 -17.03 -12.33 0.13
N THR A 260 -16.69 -12.92 -1.02
CA THR A 260 -15.93 -12.19 -2.04
C THR A 260 -16.81 -12.17 -3.29
N ALA A 261 -17.77 -11.23 -3.27
CA ALA A 261 -18.54 -10.93 -4.46
C ALA A 261 -17.71 -10.05 -5.39
N GLN A 262 -17.64 -10.51 -6.61
CA GLN A 262 -17.30 -9.86 -7.87
C GLN A 262 -17.45 -8.33 -7.82
N ILE A 263 -16.34 -7.62 -8.01
CA ILE A 263 -16.40 -6.22 -8.45
C ILE A 263 -16.45 -6.26 -9.97
N GLU A 264 -17.66 -6.26 -10.50
CA GLU A 264 -17.94 -5.94 -11.89
C GLU A 264 -17.52 -4.49 -12.15
N ALA A 265 -16.90 -4.25 -13.29
CA ALA A 265 -16.58 -2.92 -13.77
C ALA A 265 -17.89 -2.20 -14.12
N GLU A 266 -18.40 -1.39 -13.20
CA GLU A 266 -19.55 -0.54 -13.43
C GLU A 266 -19.16 0.70 -14.25
N GLU A 267 -20.02 1.03 -15.22
CA GLU A 267 -20.04 2.27 -16.00
C GLU A 267 -20.12 3.52 -15.07
N PRO A 268 -19.75 4.72 -15.52
CA PRO A 268 -19.65 5.90 -14.66
C PRO A 268 -21.00 6.20 -13.99
N ALA A 269 -21.13 5.82 -12.73
CA ALA A 269 -22.24 6.20 -11.87
C ALA A 269 -22.34 7.74 -11.81
N ASP A 270 -23.56 8.26 -11.79
CA ASP A 270 -23.79 9.68 -11.52
C ASP A 270 -23.29 10.03 -10.11
N LEU A 271 -22.11 10.65 -10.03
CA LEU A 271 -21.44 11.03 -8.79
C LEU A 271 -21.94 12.35 -8.21
N THR A 272 -23.07 12.89 -8.70
CA THR A 272 -23.68 14.13 -8.18
C THR A 272 -24.59 13.84 -6.97
N GLY A 273 -24.75 14.83 -6.11
CA GLY A 273 -25.61 14.73 -4.92
C GLY A 273 -26.04 16.09 -4.38
N LYS A 274 -26.97 16.10 -3.44
CA LYS A 274 -27.45 17.32 -2.77
C LYS A 274 -27.30 17.28 -1.24
N ALA A 275 -26.59 16.28 -0.71
CA ALA A 275 -26.38 16.10 0.72
C ALA A 275 -25.51 17.25 1.31
N THR A 276 -25.69 17.48 2.61
CA THR A 276 -24.86 18.38 3.40
C THR A 276 -23.73 17.59 4.06
N ILE A 277 -22.49 17.97 3.77
CA ILE A 277 -21.27 17.28 4.23
C ILE A 277 -20.50 18.22 5.16
N LEU A 278 -20.21 17.78 6.37
CA LEU A 278 -19.26 18.43 7.25
C LEU A 278 -17.85 17.87 6.97
N LEU A 279 -16.94 18.71 6.53
CA LEU A 279 -15.56 18.36 6.23
C LEU A 279 -14.64 18.99 7.26
N VAL A 280 -13.89 18.14 8.00
CA VAL A 280 -12.94 18.57 9.03
C VAL A 280 -11.54 18.13 8.63
N GLU A 281 -10.68 19.08 8.31
CA GLU A 281 -9.33 18.82 7.79
C GLU A 281 -8.43 20.00 8.17
N ASP A 282 -7.35 19.78 8.89
CA ASP A 282 -6.46 20.82 9.39
C ASP A 282 -5.53 21.39 8.30
N GLU A 283 -5.20 20.60 7.27
CA GLU A 283 -4.36 21.02 6.17
C GLU A 283 -5.14 21.88 5.14
N ASP A 284 -4.92 23.18 5.12
CA ASP A 284 -5.58 24.15 4.22
C ASP A 284 -5.67 23.71 2.74
N PRO A 285 -4.57 23.22 2.09
CA PRO A 285 -4.64 22.82 0.68
C PRO A 285 -5.53 21.60 0.45
N VAL A 286 -5.56 20.64 1.38
CA VAL A 286 -6.40 19.43 1.29
C VAL A 286 -7.85 19.81 1.52
N ARG A 287 -8.14 20.59 2.56
CA ARG A 287 -9.48 21.11 2.88
C ARG A 287 -10.08 21.88 1.70
N LEU A 288 -9.31 22.80 1.12
CA LEU A 288 -9.74 23.60 -0.04
C LEU A 288 -10.02 22.74 -1.26
N PHE A 289 -9.16 21.77 -1.55
CA PHE A 289 -9.35 20.84 -2.66
C PHE A 289 -10.61 20.00 -2.45
N ALA A 290 -10.76 19.33 -1.30
CA ALA A 290 -11.90 18.46 -1.01
C ALA A 290 -13.23 19.24 -1.04
N THR A 291 -13.25 20.43 -0.45
CA THR A 291 -14.43 21.34 -0.50
C THR A 291 -14.83 21.64 -1.94
N ARG A 292 -13.90 22.05 -2.79
CA ARG A 292 -14.19 22.36 -4.20
C ARG A 292 -14.62 21.12 -4.98
N ALA A 293 -13.98 19.98 -4.73
CA ALA A 293 -14.30 18.74 -5.40
C ALA A 293 -15.75 18.31 -5.14
N LEU A 294 -16.19 18.37 -3.89
CA LEU A 294 -17.54 18.01 -3.47
C LEU A 294 -18.59 19.04 -3.92
N GLN A 295 -18.29 20.33 -3.81
CA GLN A 295 -19.17 21.39 -4.32
C GLN A 295 -19.40 21.29 -5.83
N ASN A 296 -18.37 20.95 -6.62
CA ASN A 296 -18.49 20.71 -8.06
C ASN A 296 -19.41 19.51 -8.40
N LYS A 297 -19.62 18.61 -7.42
CA LYS A 297 -20.55 17.48 -7.54
C LYS A 297 -21.96 17.80 -7.01
N GLY A 298 -22.19 19.02 -6.53
CA GLY A 298 -23.51 19.52 -6.09
C GLY A 298 -23.77 19.38 -4.59
N TYR A 299 -22.82 18.89 -3.81
CA TYR A 299 -22.95 18.79 -2.35
C TYR A 299 -22.82 20.16 -1.68
N THR A 300 -23.56 20.36 -0.58
CA THR A 300 -23.33 21.46 0.34
C THR A 300 -22.21 21.08 1.29
N VAL A 301 -21.14 21.89 1.36
CA VAL A 301 -19.98 21.57 2.19
C VAL A 301 -19.81 22.62 3.27
N LEU A 302 -19.87 22.18 4.52
CA LEU A 302 -19.51 22.92 5.72
C LEU A 302 -18.08 22.51 6.06
N ALA A 303 -17.13 23.43 5.98
CA ALA A 303 -15.71 23.10 6.16
C ALA A 303 -15.18 23.71 7.45
N ALA A 304 -14.45 22.92 8.23
CA ALA A 304 -13.78 23.30 9.45
C ALA A 304 -12.29 22.94 9.41
N ASP A 305 -11.44 23.73 10.05
CA ASP A 305 -10.00 23.50 10.12
C ASP A 305 -9.57 22.68 11.36
N CYS A 306 -10.48 22.51 12.31
CA CYS A 306 -10.27 21.74 13.53
C CYS A 306 -11.59 21.18 14.07
N ALA A 307 -11.51 20.30 15.04
CA ALA A 307 -12.67 19.68 15.67
C ALA A 307 -13.53 20.73 16.41
N GLU A 308 -12.91 21.71 17.03
CA GLU A 308 -13.58 22.77 17.79
C GLU A 308 -14.45 23.63 16.89
N GLU A 309 -13.95 24.08 15.74
CA GLU A 309 -14.72 24.81 14.73
C GLU A 309 -15.87 23.94 14.19
N ALA A 310 -15.62 22.65 13.96
CA ALA A 310 -16.64 21.73 13.52
C ALA A 310 -17.77 21.57 14.55
N MET A 311 -17.46 21.57 15.85
CA MET A 311 -18.45 21.55 16.92
C MET A 311 -19.34 22.81 16.91
N GLU A 312 -18.74 23.99 16.74
CA GLU A 312 -19.49 25.26 16.62
C GLU A 312 -20.41 25.23 15.40
N ILE A 313 -19.90 24.74 14.25
CA ILE A 313 -20.74 24.59 13.05
C ILE A 313 -21.92 23.66 13.29
N VAL A 314 -21.74 22.53 13.98
CA VAL A 314 -22.82 21.57 14.32
C VAL A 314 -23.86 22.20 15.23
N GLU A 315 -23.44 23.02 16.20
CA GLU A 315 -24.34 23.70 17.14
C GLU A 315 -25.12 24.86 16.48
N ASP A 316 -24.51 25.55 15.53
CA ASP A 316 -25.10 26.73 14.88
C ASP A 316 -25.89 26.38 13.59
N HIS A 317 -25.68 25.21 13.00
CA HIS A 317 -26.31 24.82 11.75
C HIS A 317 -27.75 24.37 11.95
N GLU A 318 -28.72 25.11 11.39
CA GLU A 318 -30.15 24.80 11.51
C GLU A 318 -30.64 23.63 10.62
N GLY A 319 -29.76 23.08 9.76
CA GLY A 319 -30.07 22.00 8.81
C GLY A 319 -29.53 20.64 9.22
N ASP A 320 -29.95 19.62 8.49
CA ASP A 320 -29.42 18.27 8.67
C ASP A 320 -28.02 18.15 8.06
N ILE A 321 -27.11 17.47 8.75
CA ILE A 321 -25.81 17.04 8.24
C ILE A 321 -25.93 15.55 7.92
N ASP A 322 -25.71 15.18 6.65
CA ASP A 322 -25.90 13.83 6.15
C ASP A 322 -24.63 12.95 6.29
N LEU A 323 -23.46 13.59 6.24
CA LEU A 323 -22.17 12.92 6.24
C LEU A 323 -21.12 13.79 6.90
N VAL A 324 -20.23 13.18 7.67
CA VAL A 324 -19.01 13.80 8.17
C VAL A 324 -17.80 13.14 7.53
N ILE A 325 -16.89 13.96 7.05
CA ILE A 325 -15.57 13.57 6.57
C ILE A 325 -14.54 14.23 7.47
N THR A 326 -13.72 13.45 8.17
CA THR A 326 -12.74 14.01 9.12
C THR A 326 -11.36 13.37 8.95
N ASP A 327 -10.31 14.18 9.07
CA ASP A 327 -8.98 13.61 9.28
C ASP A 327 -8.94 12.87 10.63
N VAL A 328 -8.16 11.83 10.66
CA VAL A 328 -7.90 11.03 11.88
C VAL A 328 -7.01 11.80 12.86
N VAL A 329 -5.94 12.41 12.34
CA VAL A 329 -4.92 13.07 13.15
C VAL A 329 -5.02 14.57 12.96
N MET A 330 -5.57 15.24 13.95
CA MET A 330 -5.68 16.70 13.99
C MET A 330 -5.09 17.25 15.29
N PRO A 331 -4.63 18.51 15.30
CA PRO A 331 -4.20 19.17 16.53
C PRO A 331 -5.32 19.25 17.58
N GLN A 332 -4.97 19.22 18.87
CA GLN A 332 -5.86 19.37 20.04
C GLN A 332 -6.83 18.20 20.20
N MET A 333 -7.85 18.06 19.34
CA MET A 333 -8.79 16.94 19.33
C MET A 333 -8.67 16.15 18.05
N ASP A 334 -8.42 14.84 18.15
CA ASP A 334 -8.35 13.93 17.00
C ASP A 334 -9.75 13.59 16.45
N GLY A 335 -9.78 13.06 15.20
CA GLY A 335 -11.03 12.69 14.54
C GLY A 335 -11.90 11.72 15.33
N PRO A 336 -11.36 10.64 15.91
CA PRO A 336 -12.12 9.72 16.75
C PRO A 336 -12.79 10.37 17.95
N ALA A 337 -12.08 11.23 18.66
CA ALA A 337 -12.65 11.96 19.82
C ALA A 337 -13.77 12.93 19.38
N PHE A 338 -13.58 13.61 18.24
CA PHE A 338 -14.62 14.45 17.65
C PHE A 338 -15.86 13.63 17.28
N ILE A 339 -15.69 12.49 16.60
CA ILE A 339 -16.81 11.63 16.20
C ILE A 339 -17.52 11.03 17.44
N ALA A 340 -16.80 10.68 18.49
CA ALA A 340 -17.43 10.24 19.75
C ALA A 340 -18.35 11.31 20.32
N TRP A 341 -17.92 12.58 20.37
CA TRP A 341 -18.74 13.71 20.79
C TRP A 341 -19.93 13.94 19.85
N LEU A 342 -19.71 13.85 18.54
CA LEU A 342 -20.74 14.09 17.52
C LEU A 342 -21.86 13.04 17.56
N THR A 343 -21.49 11.77 17.74
CA THR A 343 -22.47 10.65 17.77
C THR A 343 -23.37 10.64 19.00
N GLU A 344 -23.03 11.34 20.07
CA GLU A 344 -23.94 11.59 21.19
C GLU A 344 -25.10 12.52 20.78
N ARG A 345 -24.90 13.36 19.76
CA ARG A 345 -25.87 14.36 19.26
C ARG A 345 -26.57 13.92 18.00
N LEU A 346 -25.83 13.32 17.09
CA LEU A 346 -26.29 12.80 15.80
C LEU A 346 -26.01 11.28 15.73
N PRO A 347 -26.88 10.43 16.34
CA PRO A 347 -26.62 9.00 16.47
C PRO A 347 -26.49 8.25 15.13
N ASP A 348 -27.16 8.71 14.08
CA ASP A 348 -27.22 8.04 12.78
C ASP A 348 -26.29 8.68 11.73
N ILE A 349 -25.39 9.58 12.14
CA ILE A 349 -24.47 10.26 11.23
C ILE A 349 -23.52 9.27 10.57
N ARG A 350 -23.35 9.37 9.27
CA ARG A 350 -22.38 8.61 8.48
C ARG A 350 -21.00 9.25 8.58
N VAL A 351 -19.96 8.43 8.62
CA VAL A 351 -18.60 8.92 8.86
C VAL A 351 -17.63 8.32 7.85
N ILE A 352 -16.85 9.20 7.22
CA ILE A 352 -15.65 8.83 6.46
C ILE A 352 -14.44 9.42 7.18
N TYR A 353 -13.51 8.54 7.58
CA TYR A 353 -12.20 8.98 8.06
C TYR A 353 -11.23 9.11 6.91
N ILE A 354 -10.48 10.21 6.89
CA ILE A 354 -9.37 10.41 5.98
C ILE A 354 -8.08 10.23 6.75
N SER A 355 -7.09 9.50 6.20
CA SER A 355 -5.80 9.39 6.85
C SER A 355 -4.68 9.05 5.87
N GLY A 356 -3.48 9.54 6.15
CA GLY A 356 -2.23 9.08 5.53
C GLY A 356 -1.76 7.72 6.07
N TYR A 357 -2.54 7.16 7.01
CA TYR A 357 -2.27 5.89 7.66
C TYR A 357 -3.19 4.80 7.11
N ALA A 358 -2.76 3.54 7.19
CA ALA A 358 -3.59 2.40 6.80
C ALA A 358 -4.77 2.24 7.78
N GLU A 359 -5.94 1.88 7.26
CA GLU A 359 -7.20 1.68 7.99
C GLU A 359 -7.04 0.75 9.21
N ASP A 360 -6.24 -0.30 9.08
CA ASP A 360 -6.07 -1.32 10.13
C ASP A 360 -5.35 -0.81 11.39
N ALA A 361 -4.40 0.12 11.21
CA ALA A 361 -3.75 0.77 12.36
C ALA A 361 -4.74 1.61 13.16
N PHE A 362 -5.83 2.01 12.53
CA PHE A 362 -6.88 2.84 13.08
C PHE A 362 -8.01 2.02 13.72
N ARG A 363 -8.37 0.87 13.16
CA ARG A 363 -9.39 -0.04 13.72
C ARG A 363 -9.09 -0.47 15.15
N THR A 364 -7.81 -0.61 15.52
CA THR A 364 -7.41 -0.94 16.89
C THR A 364 -7.53 0.22 17.88
N THR A 365 -7.67 1.44 17.40
CA THR A 365 -7.72 2.67 18.23
C THR A 365 -9.17 3.11 18.48
N ILE A 366 -10.10 2.76 17.58
CA ILE A 366 -11.53 3.07 17.76
C ILE A 366 -12.18 1.97 18.60
N ALA A 367 -12.44 2.28 19.86
CA ALA A 367 -13.27 1.46 20.74
C ALA A 367 -14.75 1.69 20.38
N GLY A 368 -15.32 0.91 19.44
CA GLY A 368 -16.74 0.99 19.14
C GLY A 368 -17.14 0.10 17.96
N ASP A 369 -18.32 -0.51 18.08
CA ASP A 369 -18.94 -1.45 17.11
C ASP A 369 -19.67 -0.74 15.94
N ARG A 370 -19.36 0.55 15.69
CA ARG A 370 -20.06 1.31 14.65
C ARG A 370 -19.40 1.18 13.30
N PRO A 371 -20.18 1.04 12.22
CA PRO A 371 -19.65 1.09 10.86
C PRO A 371 -19.14 2.50 10.55
N TYR A 372 -17.95 2.60 10.03
CA TYR A 372 -17.34 3.79 9.46
C TYR A 372 -16.68 3.43 8.15
N ASP A 373 -16.50 4.43 7.32
CA ASP A 373 -15.79 4.31 6.06
C ASP A 373 -14.43 5.00 6.12
N PHE A 374 -13.52 4.60 5.23
CA PHE A 374 -12.15 5.06 5.24
C PHE A 374 -11.70 5.49 3.83
N LEU A 375 -10.98 6.61 3.75
CA LEU A 375 -10.36 7.11 2.52
C LEU A 375 -8.87 7.40 2.74
N PRO A 376 -7.97 6.60 2.16
CA PRO A 376 -6.53 6.78 2.37
C PRO A 376 -5.97 7.98 1.60
N LYS A 377 -5.11 8.79 2.24
CA LYS A 377 -4.30 9.83 1.58
C LYS A 377 -3.03 9.17 0.95
N PRO A 378 -2.60 9.59 -0.25
CA PRO A 378 -3.23 10.60 -1.12
C PRO A 378 -4.38 10.01 -1.95
N PHE A 379 -5.43 10.80 -2.14
CA PHE A 379 -6.62 10.46 -2.94
C PHE A 379 -6.86 11.46 -4.07
N SER A 380 -7.51 10.98 -5.14
CA SER A 380 -7.93 11.79 -6.28
C SER A 380 -9.34 12.35 -6.08
N LEU A 381 -9.74 13.30 -6.95
CA LEU A 381 -11.12 13.79 -7.01
C LEU A 381 -12.12 12.65 -7.22
N LYS A 382 -11.77 11.67 -8.07
CA LYS A 382 -12.64 10.52 -8.35
C LYS A 382 -12.81 9.64 -7.12
N ASP A 383 -11.72 9.35 -6.41
CA ASP A 383 -11.76 8.49 -5.22
C ASP A 383 -12.66 9.10 -4.13
N LEU A 384 -12.50 10.42 -3.87
CA LEU A 384 -13.35 11.14 -2.92
C LEU A 384 -14.83 11.10 -3.33
N ALA A 385 -15.12 11.41 -4.62
CA ALA A 385 -16.51 11.47 -5.09
C ALA A 385 -17.19 10.10 -5.09
N VAL A 386 -16.48 9.03 -5.47
CA VAL A 386 -16.99 7.64 -5.41
C VAL A 386 -17.28 7.26 -3.98
N LYS A 387 -16.32 7.46 -3.06
CA LYS A 387 -16.48 7.08 -1.66
C LYS A 387 -17.66 7.78 -0.99
N VAL A 388 -17.80 9.08 -1.23
CA VAL A 388 -18.96 9.87 -0.71
C VAL A 388 -20.28 9.35 -1.27
N LYS A 389 -20.32 9.03 -2.58
CA LYS A 389 -21.53 8.50 -3.20
C LYS A 389 -21.90 7.14 -2.63
N ASP A 390 -20.95 6.25 -2.45
CA ASP A 390 -21.16 4.90 -1.91
C ASP A 390 -21.76 5.00 -0.50
N VAL A 391 -21.16 5.80 0.37
CA VAL A 391 -21.61 5.97 1.75
C VAL A 391 -23.01 6.61 1.81
N LEU A 392 -23.33 7.56 0.94
CA LEU A 392 -24.65 8.22 0.92
C LEU A 392 -25.74 7.37 0.24
N SER A 393 -25.38 6.34 -0.52
CA SER A 393 -26.35 5.51 -1.25
C SER A 393 -26.88 4.33 -0.45
N VAL A 394 -26.22 3.97 0.65
CA VAL A 394 -26.63 2.95 1.62
C VAL A 394 -27.57 3.58 2.64
#